data_7206bf58ab8922a61987c6a6f60d580a
#
_entry.id   7206bf58ab8922a61987c6a6f60d580a
#
_cell.length_a   1.000
_cell.length_b   1.000
_cell.length_c   1.000
_cell.angle_alpha   90.00
_cell.angle_beta   90.00
_cell.angle_gamma   90.00
#
_symmetry.space_group_name_H-M   'P 1'
#
loop_
_entity.id
_entity.type
_entity.pdbx_description
1 polymer ?
#
loop_
_entity_poly.entity_id
_entity_poly.type
_entity_poly.pdbx_seq_one_letter_code
_entity_poly.pdbx_strand_id
1 'polypeptide(L)'
;MQKIPRKPRLRGVPRIAFAAALTALTLWTVGVAATAHSLSDAAERLRQETALPLALLRYEMGGEEADELSLGASLALSLTPILADARSEVTQAWSSELQLPPDETKPDTEDHEGTTLSDAQTGETVPRSADNGVPSRTLRVGDPSGYTVLGNVCINKGSKCTLDASQLTGAPAAAECPADGPQVLIVHTHGTEAYTMPAGEEYEASDDHRTLEKEKNMIRVGDEIARVLTDAGLGVLHDRELYDYPNYSGAYNRSLAAIEKYRAEYPSLLYILDVHRDAVADSEGNNYKLLCAEEPGAAQLEFVIGSSGGGLEHPDWRENLKLACAVQETLYAKYPTLMRPVTVRNSRYNQQVTTGSLLIEVGTAGNSLDEALAAARLFAAGFAETVLA
;
A
#
# COMPACT_ATOMS: atom_id res chain seq x y z
N MET A 1 -29.86 41.40 -28.19
CA MET A 1 -29.02 41.92 -27.09
C MET A 1 -29.83 41.87 -25.79
N GLN A 2 -29.65 40.81 -25.02
CA GLN A 2 -30.30 40.70 -23.70
C GLN A 2 -29.34 41.23 -22.62
N LYS A 3 -29.86 42.18 -21.81
CA LYS A 3 -29.10 42.78 -20.70
C LYS A 3 -29.04 41.81 -19.51
N ILE A 4 -27.83 41.48 -19.09
CA ILE A 4 -27.51 40.69 -17.89
C ILE A 4 -27.78 41.60 -16.66
N PRO A 5 -28.55 41.16 -15.64
CA PRO A 5 -28.79 41.98 -14.43
C PRO A 5 -27.55 42.00 -13.53
N ARG A 6 -27.11 43.18 -13.13
CA ARG A 6 -26.04 43.43 -12.17
C ARG A 6 -26.49 43.06 -10.75
N LYS A 7 -25.75 42.16 -10.07
CA LYS A 7 -25.96 41.85 -8.65
C LYS A 7 -25.72 43.08 -7.75
N PRO A 8 -26.50 43.26 -6.67
CA PRO A 8 -26.34 44.40 -5.77
C PRO A 8 -25.05 44.28 -4.94
N ARG A 9 -24.26 45.35 -4.86
CA ARG A 9 -23.09 45.44 -3.99
C ARG A 9 -23.52 45.75 -2.57
N LEU A 10 -23.48 44.80 -1.65
CA LEU A 10 -23.60 45.00 -0.20
C LEU A 10 -22.31 45.67 0.33
N ARG A 11 -22.32 47.00 0.46
CA ARG A 11 -21.27 47.79 1.09
C ARG A 11 -21.69 48.10 2.53
N GLY A 12 -21.06 47.49 3.55
CA GLY A 12 -21.20 47.95 4.94
C GLY A 12 -21.22 46.87 6.04
N VAL A 13 -21.68 45.64 5.77
CA VAL A 13 -21.80 44.56 6.75
C VAL A 13 -20.48 43.90 7.14
N PRO A 14 -19.41 43.81 6.29
CA PRO A 14 -18.24 43.03 6.61
C PRO A 14 -17.35 43.58 7.73
N ARG A 15 -17.34 44.92 7.97
CA ARG A 15 -16.45 45.52 8.98
C ARG A 15 -16.88 45.28 10.43
N ILE A 16 -18.17 45.27 10.70
CA ILE A 16 -18.70 45.03 12.05
C ILE A 16 -18.64 43.56 12.40
N ALA A 17 -18.94 42.67 11.46
CA ALA A 17 -18.78 41.21 11.62
C ALA A 17 -17.32 40.85 11.82
N PHE A 18 -16.39 41.44 11.08
CA PHE A 18 -14.95 41.26 11.23
C PHE A 18 -14.44 41.68 12.62
N ALA A 19 -14.84 42.89 13.08
CA ALA A 19 -14.45 43.37 14.42
C ALA A 19 -14.99 42.46 15.53
N ALA A 20 -16.25 42.02 15.42
CA ALA A 20 -16.86 41.11 16.39
C ALA A 20 -16.16 39.73 16.45
N ALA A 21 -15.82 39.13 15.28
CA ALA A 21 -15.11 37.88 15.20
C ALA A 21 -13.66 37.99 15.74
N LEU A 22 -12.97 39.10 15.43
CA LEU A 22 -11.62 39.34 15.96
C LEU A 22 -11.65 39.51 17.50
N THR A 23 -12.65 40.21 18.03
CA THR A 23 -12.83 40.38 19.49
C THR A 23 -13.15 39.03 20.17
N ALA A 24 -14.01 38.22 19.57
CA ALA A 24 -14.33 36.89 20.08
C ALA A 24 -13.09 35.94 20.08
N LEU A 25 -12.31 35.97 19.01
CA LEU A 25 -11.07 35.18 18.92
C LEU A 25 -10.01 35.64 19.95
N THR A 26 -9.87 36.97 20.13
CA THR A 26 -8.92 37.51 21.12
C THR A 26 -9.35 37.17 22.55
N LEU A 27 -10.65 37.27 22.88
CA LEU A 27 -11.18 36.89 24.18
C LEU A 27 -11.03 35.38 24.43
N TRP A 28 -11.22 34.55 23.40
CA TRP A 28 -11.05 33.12 23.49
C TRP A 28 -9.54 32.73 23.70
N THR A 29 -8.64 33.33 22.91
CA THR A 29 -7.19 33.06 23.06
C THR A 29 -6.66 33.53 24.42
N VAL A 30 -7.13 34.68 24.92
CA VAL A 30 -6.81 35.17 26.27
C VAL A 30 -7.40 34.25 27.35
N GLY A 31 -8.62 33.73 27.15
CA GLY A 31 -9.25 32.75 28.04
C GLY A 31 -8.46 31.43 28.13
N VAL A 32 -8.04 30.91 26.99
CA VAL A 32 -7.20 29.69 26.94
C VAL A 32 -5.84 29.93 27.60
N ALA A 33 -5.18 31.05 27.31
CA ALA A 33 -3.90 31.42 27.93
C ALA A 33 -4.00 31.63 29.45
N ALA A 34 -5.09 32.20 29.94
CA ALA A 34 -5.33 32.46 31.35
C ALA A 34 -5.59 31.19 32.18
N THR A 35 -6.00 30.09 31.56
CA THR A 35 -6.27 28.79 32.21
C THR A 35 -5.11 27.80 32.06
N ALA A 36 -4.08 28.15 31.31
CA ALA A 36 -2.92 27.28 31.08
C ALA A 36 -1.86 27.48 32.18
N HIS A 37 -1.34 26.39 32.73
CA HIS A 37 -0.29 26.42 33.75
C HIS A 37 1.13 26.54 33.17
N SER A 38 1.27 26.37 31.83
CA SER A 38 2.54 26.55 31.11
C SER A 38 2.28 26.86 29.63
N LEU A 39 3.28 27.37 28.91
CA LEU A 39 3.20 27.61 27.46
C LEU A 39 2.98 26.30 26.66
N SER A 40 3.51 25.18 27.16
CA SER A 40 3.26 23.87 26.54
C SER A 40 1.82 23.38 26.73
N ASP A 41 1.23 23.61 27.92
CA ASP A 41 -0.16 23.29 28.21
C ASP A 41 -1.13 24.17 27.39
N ALA A 42 -0.79 25.47 27.21
CA ALA A 42 -1.56 26.37 26.34
C ALA A 42 -1.53 25.91 24.86
N ALA A 43 -0.37 25.48 24.36
CA ALA A 43 -0.23 24.99 23.00
C ALA A 43 -0.98 23.67 22.78
N GLU A 44 -0.95 22.75 23.75
CA GLU A 44 -1.67 21.47 23.67
C GLU A 44 -3.19 21.66 23.70
N ARG A 45 -3.72 22.55 24.56
CA ARG A 45 -5.14 22.89 24.60
C ARG A 45 -5.61 23.58 23.32
N LEU A 46 -4.81 24.52 22.78
CA LEU A 46 -5.08 25.15 21.50
C LEU A 46 -5.15 24.10 20.36
N ARG A 47 -4.23 23.13 20.37
CA ARG A 47 -4.20 22.04 19.41
C ARG A 47 -5.42 21.14 19.51
N GLN A 48 -5.85 20.77 20.70
CA GLN A 48 -7.04 19.93 20.93
C GLN A 48 -8.34 20.66 20.57
N GLU A 49 -8.49 21.94 20.90
CA GLU A 49 -9.70 22.71 20.59
C GLU A 49 -9.79 23.15 19.13
N THR A 50 -8.66 23.23 18.40
CA THR A 50 -8.66 23.48 16.94
C THR A 50 -8.80 22.21 16.10
N ALA A 51 -8.67 21.02 16.67
CA ALA A 51 -8.77 19.75 15.95
C ALA A 51 -10.14 19.54 15.29
N LEU A 52 -11.24 19.90 15.98
CA LEU A 52 -12.60 19.77 15.45
C LEU A 52 -12.91 20.75 14.30
N PRO A 53 -12.58 22.04 14.40
CA PRO A 53 -12.71 22.98 13.27
C PRO A 53 -11.85 22.60 12.07
N LEU A 54 -10.63 22.10 12.30
CA LEU A 54 -9.74 21.63 11.23
C LEU A 54 -10.25 20.34 10.57
N ALA A 55 -10.87 19.43 11.33
CA ALA A 55 -11.50 18.22 10.79
C ALA A 55 -12.73 18.56 9.94
N LEU A 56 -13.56 19.52 10.39
CA LEU A 56 -14.71 20.03 9.62
C LEU A 56 -14.26 20.76 8.35
N LEU A 57 -13.18 21.55 8.42
CA LEU A 57 -12.60 22.21 7.25
C LEU A 57 -12.06 21.17 6.24
N ARG A 58 -11.43 20.08 6.73
CA ARG A 58 -10.99 18.96 5.90
C ARG A 58 -12.15 18.22 5.23
N TYR A 59 -13.24 18.00 5.96
CA TYR A 59 -14.45 17.36 5.42
C TYR A 59 -15.11 18.22 4.32
N GLU A 60 -15.20 19.53 4.51
CA GLU A 60 -15.72 20.44 3.48
C GLU A 60 -14.77 20.63 2.28
N MET A 61 -13.46 20.44 2.46
CA MET A 61 -12.47 20.53 1.38
C MET A 61 -12.33 19.24 0.57
N GLY A 62 -12.82 18.10 1.07
CA GLY A 62 -12.78 16.79 0.41
C GLY A 62 -13.98 16.47 -0.48
N GLY A 63 -14.91 17.41 -0.71
CA GLY A 63 -16.02 17.24 -1.66
C GLY A 63 -15.55 17.37 -3.12
N GLU A 64 -16.11 16.55 -4.00
CA GLU A 64 -15.73 16.36 -5.41
C GLU A 64 -15.76 17.58 -6.34
N GLU A 65 -15.98 18.80 -5.85
CA GLU A 65 -15.88 20.05 -6.63
C GLU A 65 -14.97 21.06 -5.90
N ALA A 66 -13.66 20.91 -6.13
CA ALA A 66 -12.60 21.66 -5.43
C ALA A 66 -12.47 23.16 -5.81
N ASP A 67 -13.33 23.72 -6.62
CA ASP A 67 -13.17 25.10 -7.13
C ASP A 67 -13.97 26.18 -6.39
N GLU A 68 -14.92 25.83 -5.53
CA GLU A 68 -15.64 26.84 -4.72
C GLU A 68 -15.71 26.44 -3.25
N LEU A 69 -14.81 27.00 -2.44
CA LEU A 69 -14.95 26.93 -0.97
C LEU A 69 -16.33 27.41 -0.55
N SER A 70 -16.98 26.70 0.39
CA SER A 70 -18.22 27.18 0.99
C SER A 70 -18.03 28.59 1.56
N LEU A 71 -19.08 29.37 1.57
CA LEU A 71 -19.02 30.76 2.05
C LEU A 71 -18.51 30.85 3.50
N GLY A 72 -18.76 29.81 4.30
CA GLY A 72 -18.29 29.68 5.67
C GLY A 72 -16.78 29.41 5.76
N ALA A 73 -16.26 28.50 4.93
CA ALA A 73 -14.85 28.19 4.85
C ALA A 73 -14.03 29.37 4.30
N SER A 74 -14.53 30.07 3.28
CA SER A 74 -13.93 31.29 2.75
C SER A 74 -13.91 32.42 3.78
N LEU A 75 -14.95 32.52 4.60
CA LEU A 75 -15.03 33.52 5.69
C LEU A 75 -14.03 33.15 6.82
N ALA A 76 -13.96 31.91 7.21
CA ALA A 76 -13.03 31.43 8.25
C ALA A 76 -11.56 31.64 7.84
N LEU A 77 -11.20 31.36 6.59
CA LEU A 77 -9.86 31.59 6.04
C LEU A 77 -9.52 33.09 5.92
N SER A 78 -10.50 33.93 5.60
CA SER A 78 -10.28 35.39 5.52
C SER A 78 -10.16 36.07 6.89
N LEU A 79 -10.58 35.41 7.96
CA LEU A 79 -10.56 35.92 9.33
C LEU A 79 -9.32 35.56 10.14
N THR A 80 -8.49 34.65 9.65
CA THR A 80 -7.27 34.20 10.37
C THR A 80 -6.06 34.17 9.43
N PRO A 81 -5.15 35.17 9.51
CA PRO A 81 -3.90 35.18 8.71
C PRO A 81 -3.09 33.90 8.85
N ILE A 82 -3.06 33.28 10.05
CA ILE A 82 -2.40 32.01 10.33
C ILE A 82 -3.00 30.85 9.52
N LEU A 83 -4.32 30.82 9.32
CA LEU A 83 -4.96 29.79 8.48
C LEU A 83 -4.78 30.08 6.99
N ALA A 84 -4.63 31.34 6.60
CA ALA A 84 -4.29 31.72 5.23
C ALA A 84 -2.82 31.36 4.89
N ASP A 85 -1.89 31.57 5.81
CA ASP A 85 -0.48 31.16 5.68
C ASP A 85 -0.35 29.63 5.71
N ALA A 86 -1.03 28.95 6.63
CA ALA A 86 -1.08 27.48 6.67
C ALA A 86 -1.70 26.89 5.39
N ARG A 87 -2.73 27.53 4.81
CA ARG A 87 -3.26 27.13 3.49
C ARG A 87 -2.23 27.34 2.40
N SER A 88 -1.51 28.46 2.41
CA SER A 88 -0.45 28.74 1.45
C SER A 88 0.67 27.70 1.53
N GLU A 89 1.11 27.33 2.75
CA GLU A 89 2.10 26.29 2.97
C GLU A 89 1.57 24.90 2.58
N VAL A 90 0.33 24.56 2.96
CA VAL A 90 -0.31 23.29 2.56
C VAL A 90 -0.56 23.26 1.06
N THR A 91 -1.03 24.34 0.44
CA THR A 91 -1.23 24.42 -1.01
C THR A 91 0.11 24.41 -1.76
N GLN A 92 1.17 24.99 -1.17
CA GLN A 92 2.50 24.98 -1.74
C GLN A 92 3.19 23.63 -1.53
N ALA A 93 2.99 22.95 -0.40
CA ALA A 93 3.38 21.58 -0.17
C ALA A 93 2.61 20.63 -1.11
N TRP A 94 1.30 20.80 -1.25
CA TRP A 94 0.48 20.05 -2.21
C TRP A 94 0.82 20.37 -3.68
N SER A 95 1.13 21.61 -4.03
CA SER A 95 1.55 21.94 -5.41
C SER A 95 3.01 21.53 -5.69
N SER A 96 3.86 21.39 -4.71
CA SER A 96 5.17 20.76 -4.84
C SER A 96 5.08 19.21 -4.80
N GLU A 97 4.11 18.64 -4.11
CA GLU A 97 3.72 17.22 -4.20
C GLU A 97 2.97 16.90 -5.51
N LEU A 98 2.25 17.87 -6.08
CA LEU A 98 1.48 17.77 -7.33
C LEU A 98 2.29 18.19 -8.58
N GLN A 99 3.62 18.31 -8.51
CA GLN A 99 4.48 18.23 -9.70
C GLN A 99 4.76 16.76 -10.10
N LEU A 100 3.78 15.90 -9.86
CA LEU A 100 3.60 14.66 -10.62
C LEU A 100 3.22 15.03 -12.06
N PRO A 101 3.70 14.30 -13.07
CA PRO A 101 3.34 14.56 -14.46
C PRO A 101 1.82 14.64 -14.61
N PRO A 102 1.26 15.53 -15.45
CA PRO A 102 -0.17 15.86 -15.48
C PRO A 102 -1.12 14.77 -15.96
N ASP A 103 -0.74 13.49 -15.94
CA ASP A 103 -1.55 12.37 -16.44
C ASP A 103 -1.82 11.25 -15.44
N GLU A 104 -1.48 11.42 -14.16
CA GLU A 104 -1.74 10.42 -13.11
C GLU A 104 -3.08 10.63 -12.37
N THR A 105 -3.97 11.48 -12.89
CA THR A 105 -5.33 11.70 -12.35
C THR A 105 -6.36 10.68 -12.83
N LYS A 106 -5.97 9.60 -13.50
CA LYS A 106 -6.80 8.41 -13.43
C LYS A 106 -6.54 7.80 -12.07
N PRO A 107 -7.59 7.64 -11.22
CA PRO A 107 -7.41 6.77 -10.07
C PRO A 107 -6.82 5.47 -10.64
N ASP A 108 -5.68 4.99 -10.12
CA ASP A 108 -5.42 3.58 -10.13
C ASP A 108 -6.73 3.01 -9.58
N THR A 109 -7.58 2.53 -10.48
CA THR A 109 -8.66 1.66 -10.05
C THR A 109 -7.88 0.50 -9.49
N GLU A 110 -7.74 0.53 -8.18
CA GLU A 110 -7.09 -0.50 -7.40
C GLU A 110 -7.87 -1.76 -7.73
N ASP A 111 -7.38 -2.49 -8.74
CA ASP A 111 -7.87 -3.81 -9.10
C ASP A 111 -7.41 -4.79 -8.01
N HIS A 112 -7.75 -4.49 -6.75
CA HIS A 112 -7.86 -5.47 -5.70
C HIS A 112 -9.17 -6.23 -5.87
N GLU A 113 -9.40 -6.74 -7.07
CA GLU A 113 -10.30 -7.87 -7.20
C GLU A 113 -9.61 -9.04 -6.52
N GLY A 114 -10.06 -9.32 -5.29
CA GLY A 114 -9.68 -10.52 -4.57
C GLY A 114 -9.79 -11.72 -5.52
N THR A 115 -8.81 -12.61 -5.47
CA THR A 115 -8.75 -13.76 -6.35
C THR A 115 -10.00 -14.61 -6.14
N THR A 116 -10.96 -14.52 -7.06
CA THR A 116 -12.10 -15.44 -7.08
C THR A 116 -11.59 -16.80 -7.55
N LEU A 117 -11.78 -17.84 -6.74
CA LEU A 117 -11.40 -19.20 -7.10
C LEU A 117 -12.15 -19.59 -8.39
N SER A 118 -11.45 -19.62 -9.53
CA SER A 118 -11.98 -20.16 -10.77
C SER A 118 -11.82 -21.69 -10.77
N ASP A 119 -12.76 -22.41 -11.42
CA ASP A 119 -12.73 -23.87 -11.56
C ASP A 119 -11.45 -24.42 -12.24
N ALA A 120 -10.63 -23.55 -12.83
CA ALA A 120 -9.35 -23.92 -13.45
C ALA A 120 -8.22 -24.14 -12.42
N GLN A 121 -8.39 -23.71 -11.18
CA GLN A 121 -7.46 -23.96 -10.07
C GLN A 121 -7.98 -25.13 -9.23
N THR A 122 -7.58 -26.33 -9.57
CA THR A 122 -7.92 -27.54 -8.78
C THR A 122 -7.23 -27.46 -7.42
N GLY A 123 -7.97 -27.02 -6.41
CA GLY A 123 -7.51 -27.06 -5.03
C GLY A 123 -7.80 -28.43 -4.40
N GLU A 124 -6.77 -29.15 -3.97
CA GLU A 124 -6.99 -30.25 -3.02
C GLU A 124 -7.42 -29.69 -1.67
N THR A 125 -8.57 -30.13 -1.19
CA THR A 125 -9.02 -29.82 0.18
C THR A 125 -8.19 -30.68 1.13
N VAL A 126 -7.26 -30.07 1.84
CA VAL A 126 -6.56 -30.73 2.94
C VAL A 126 -7.37 -30.52 4.20
N PRO A 127 -7.97 -31.58 4.80
CA PRO A 127 -8.69 -31.42 6.04
C PRO A 127 -7.68 -31.09 7.14
N ARG A 128 -7.66 -29.87 7.61
CA ARG A 128 -6.95 -29.45 8.81
C ARG A 128 -7.91 -28.70 9.71
N SER A 129 -7.82 -29.00 10.99
CA SER A 129 -8.36 -28.15 12.04
C SER A 129 -7.65 -26.80 11.94
N ALA A 130 -8.37 -25.80 11.45
CA ALA A 130 -7.85 -24.46 11.36
C ALA A 130 -7.91 -23.81 12.74
N ASP A 131 -6.79 -23.36 13.28
CA ASP A 131 -6.74 -22.71 14.60
C ASP A 131 -7.63 -21.46 14.66
N ASN A 132 -7.89 -20.83 13.53
CA ASN A 132 -8.75 -19.64 13.38
C ASN A 132 -10.14 -19.95 12.80
N GLY A 133 -10.50 -21.21 12.59
CA GLY A 133 -11.80 -21.64 12.08
C GLY A 133 -12.02 -21.44 10.55
N VAL A 134 -11.08 -20.85 9.82
CA VAL A 134 -11.19 -20.63 8.38
C VAL A 134 -10.84 -21.90 7.61
N PRO A 135 -11.66 -22.33 6.62
CA PRO A 135 -11.35 -23.51 5.80
C PRO A 135 -10.07 -23.31 5.01
N SER A 136 -9.24 -24.36 4.92
CA SER A 136 -7.97 -24.33 4.24
C SER A 136 -7.99 -25.05 2.90
N ARG A 137 -7.20 -24.55 1.94
CA ARG A 137 -6.93 -25.18 0.64
C ARG A 137 -5.45 -25.05 0.29
N THR A 138 -4.99 -25.92 -0.61
CA THR A 138 -3.73 -25.75 -1.35
C THR A 138 -4.09 -25.59 -2.82
N LEU A 139 -3.78 -24.42 -3.40
CA LEU A 139 -4.01 -24.17 -4.82
C LEU A 139 -2.83 -24.73 -5.63
N ARG A 140 -3.16 -25.48 -6.69
CA ARG A 140 -2.20 -26.04 -7.64
C ARG A 140 -2.73 -25.83 -9.05
N VAL A 141 -1.85 -25.64 -10.00
CA VAL A 141 -2.22 -25.67 -11.43
C VAL A 141 -2.35 -27.11 -11.86
N GLY A 142 -3.56 -27.57 -12.16
CA GLY A 142 -3.82 -28.92 -12.69
C GLY A 142 -3.56 -29.02 -14.19
N ASP A 143 -3.96 -27.99 -14.96
CA ASP A 143 -3.74 -27.89 -16.41
C ASP A 143 -3.07 -26.53 -16.73
N PRO A 144 -1.82 -26.53 -17.17
CA PRO A 144 -1.09 -25.30 -17.48
C PRO A 144 -1.45 -24.68 -18.85
N SER A 145 -2.37 -25.25 -19.61
CA SER A 145 -2.68 -24.81 -20.98
C SER A 145 -3.15 -23.35 -21.09
N GLY A 146 -3.70 -22.79 -20.00
CA GLY A 146 -4.13 -21.39 -19.92
C GLY A 146 -3.04 -20.41 -19.47
N TYR A 147 -1.84 -20.89 -19.19
CA TYR A 147 -0.73 -20.10 -18.63
C TYR A 147 0.40 -19.93 -19.64
N THR A 148 1.20 -18.88 -19.48
CA THR A 148 2.55 -18.86 -20.02
C THR A 148 3.45 -19.62 -19.04
N VAL A 149 4.18 -20.63 -19.52
CA VAL A 149 5.00 -21.49 -18.66
C VAL A 149 6.48 -21.22 -18.90
N LEU A 150 7.23 -20.99 -17.82
CA LEU A 150 8.68 -20.88 -17.81
C LEU A 150 9.23 -21.84 -16.74
N GLY A 151 9.89 -22.93 -17.17
CA GLY A 151 10.31 -23.97 -16.24
C GLY A 151 9.13 -24.58 -15.48
N ASN A 152 9.16 -24.48 -14.15
CA ASN A 152 8.07 -24.91 -13.27
C ASN A 152 7.11 -23.76 -12.91
N VAL A 153 7.36 -22.55 -13.41
CA VAL A 153 6.56 -21.36 -13.09
C VAL A 153 5.43 -21.21 -14.11
N CYS A 154 4.20 -21.18 -13.62
CA CYS A 154 3.01 -20.82 -14.39
C CYS A 154 2.74 -19.32 -14.21
N ILE A 155 2.53 -18.62 -15.31
CA ILE A 155 2.29 -17.17 -15.33
C ILE A 155 0.88 -16.93 -15.86
N ASN A 156 0.01 -16.39 -15.01
CA ASN A 156 -1.33 -15.97 -15.35
C ASN A 156 -1.29 -14.58 -15.97
N LYS A 157 -1.81 -14.47 -17.18
CA LYS A 157 -1.82 -13.21 -17.91
C LYS A 157 -3.16 -12.49 -17.74
N GLY A 158 -3.30 -11.72 -16.68
CA GLY A 158 -4.40 -10.78 -16.46
C GLY A 158 -4.21 -9.40 -17.15
N SER A 159 -3.05 -9.19 -17.80
CA SER A 159 -2.70 -7.94 -18.46
C SER A 159 -3.08 -7.90 -19.93
N LYS A 160 -3.31 -6.69 -20.46
CA LYS A 160 -3.46 -6.41 -21.91
C LYS A 160 -2.14 -6.53 -22.69
N CYS A 161 -1.00 -6.54 -21.97
CA CYS A 161 0.31 -6.74 -22.59
C CYS A 161 0.47 -8.15 -23.13
N THR A 162 1.16 -8.29 -24.26
CA THR A 162 1.54 -9.60 -24.78
C THR A 162 2.72 -10.15 -24.01
N LEU A 163 2.64 -11.43 -23.66
CA LEU A 163 3.71 -12.16 -22.99
C LEU A 163 3.96 -13.48 -23.72
N ASP A 164 5.23 -13.71 -24.09
CA ASP A 164 5.73 -14.96 -24.64
C ASP A 164 6.91 -15.43 -23.79
N ALA A 165 6.99 -16.73 -23.52
CA ALA A 165 8.08 -17.32 -22.71
C ALA A 165 9.47 -17.01 -23.27
N SER A 166 9.60 -16.87 -24.60
CA SER A 166 10.87 -16.50 -25.25
C SER A 166 11.39 -15.12 -24.85
N GLN A 167 10.50 -14.23 -24.35
CA GLN A 167 10.87 -12.89 -23.85
C GLN A 167 11.43 -12.91 -22.42
N LEU A 168 11.33 -14.05 -21.74
CA LEU A 168 11.78 -14.24 -20.35
C LEU A 168 13.08 -15.07 -20.27
N THR A 169 13.79 -15.21 -21.39
CA THR A 169 15.07 -15.93 -21.43
C THR A 169 16.22 -15.11 -20.82
N GLY A 170 17.21 -15.81 -20.28
CA GLY A 170 18.39 -15.21 -19.64
C GLY A 170 18.16 -14.80 -18.18
N ALA A 171 19.24 -14.42 -17.51
CA ALA A 171 19.19 -13.94 -16.14
C ALA A 171 18.39 -12.62 -16.04
N PRO A 172 17.69 -12.36 -14.91
CA PRO A 172 17.07 -11.05 -14.68
C PRO A 172 18.13 -9.94 -14.60
N ALA A 173 17.78 -8.71 -14.98
CA ALA A 173 18.69 -7.58 -14.89
C ALA A 173 19.12 -7.27 -13.44
N ALA A 174 18.31 -7.66 -12.46
CA ALA A 174 18.60 -7.54 -11.03
C ALA A 174 19.27 -8.81 -10.44
N ALA A 175 19.95 -9.63 -11.23
CA ALA A 175 20.65 -10.82 -10.74
C ALA A 175 21.93 -10.50 -9.96
N GLU A 176 22.57 -9.36 -10.24
CA GLU A 176 23.79 -8.94 -9.54
C GLU A 176 23.44 -8.04 -8.35
N CYS A 177 23.56 -8.59 -7.15
CA CYS A 177 23.34 -7.86 -5.91
C CYS A 177 24.46 -6.82 -5.69
N PRO A 178 24.16 -5.54 -5.41
CA PRO A 178 25.17 -4.56 -5.08
C PRO A 178 26.00 -4.95 -3.86
N ALA A 179 27.33 -4.76 -3.93
CA ALA A 179 28.24 -5.20 -2.86
C ALA A 179 28.21 -4.31 -1.61
N ASP A 180 27.92 -3.02 -1.77
CA ASP A 180 27.99 -2.04 -0.68
C ASP A 180 26.64 -1.35 -0.47
N GLY A 181 26.36 -0.99 0.80
CA GLY A 181 25.15 -0.28 1.22
C GLY A 181 23.93 -1.20 1.38
N PRO A 182 22.75 -0.64 1.70
CA PRO A 182 21.51 -1.41 1.74
C PRO A 182 21.08 -1.77 0.31
N GLN A 183 20.74 -3.05 0.10
CA GLN A 183 20.33 -3.57 -1.19
C GLN A 183 18.83 -3.74 -1.32
N VAL A 184 18.14 -3.94 -0.18
CA VAL A 184 16.71 -4.26 -0.11
C VAL A 184 15.98 -3.18 0.65
N LEU A 185 14.88 -2.67 0.09
CA LEU A 185 13.87 -1.88 0.79
C LEU A 185 12.58 -2.69 0.86
N ILE A 186 12.06 -2.91 2.06
CA ILE A 186 10.75 -3.46 2.29
C ILE A 186 9.79 -2.31 2.56
N VAL A 187 8.68 -2.28 1.86
CA VAL A 187 7.58 -1.31 2.02
C VAL A 187 6.25 -2.06 2.08
N HIS A 188 5.20 -1.37 2.52
CA HIS A 188 3.84 -1.89 2.59
C HIS A 188 2.89 -0.82 2.11
N THR A 189 2.56 -0.80 0.82
CA THR A 189 1.58 0.16 0.28
C THR A 189 0.25 0.03 1.01
N HIS A 190 -0.12 -1.20 1.42
CA HIS A 190 -1.28 -1.48 2.25
C HIS A 190 -0.86 -2.09 3.61
N GLY A 191 -0.12 -1.30 4.40
CA GLY A 191 0.46 -1.73 5.67
C GLY A 191 -0.55 -2.11 6.75
N THR A 192 -1.80 -1.61 6.67
CA THR A 192 -2.86 -1.95 7.63
C THR A 192 -3.47 -3.33 7.41
N GLU A 193 -3.22 -4.00 6.28
CA GLU A 193 -3.71 -5.35 6.01
C GLU A 193 -3.35 -6.33 7.12
N ALA A 194 -4.31 -7.17 7.48
CA ALA A 194 -4.20 -8.11 8.58
C ALA A 194 -4.85 -9.45 8.24
N TYR A 195 -4.70 -10.40 9.14
CA TYR A 195 -5.11 -11.79 8.98
C TYR A 195 -6.28 -12.14 9.90
N THR A 196 -6.91 -13.30 9.69
CA THR A 196 -7.90 -13.83 10.61
C THR A 196 -7.18 -14.47 11.80
N MET A 197 -7.21 -13.79 12.94
CA MET A 197 -6.52 -14.23 14.15
C MET A 197 -7.25 -15.38 14.84
N PRO A 198 -6.53 -16.28 15.55
CA PRO A 198 -7.13 -17.23 16.45
C PRO A 198 -7.94 -16.55 17.56
N ALA A 199 -8.91 -17.28 18.11
CA ALA A 199 -9.72 -16.79 19.22
C ALA A 199 -8.85 -16.43 20.44
N GLY A 200 -9.02 -15.22 20.96
CA GLY A 200 -8.25 -14.67 22.09
C GLY A 200 -6.99 -13.89 21.66
N GLU A 201 -6.70 -13.79 20.36
CA GLU A 201 -5.59 -13.04 19.79
C GLU A 201 -6.07 -11.90 18.89
N GLU A 202 -7.33 -11.54 18.96
CA GLU A 202 -7.97 -10.53 18.12
C GLU A 202 -7.21 -9.19 18.22
N TYR A 203 -7.38 -8.36 17.19
CA TYR A 203 -6.86 -6.98 17.13
C TYR A 203 -8.02 -5.97 17.10
N GLU A 204 -7.72 -4.73 17.40
CA GLU A 204 -8.64 -3.63 17.13
C GLU A 204 -8.67 -3.36 15.62
N ALA A 205 -9.82 -3.65 14.99
CA ALA A 205 -9.98 -3.47 13.56
C ALA A 205 -10.13 -1.98 13.20
N SER A 206 -9.33 -1.51 12.25
CA SER A 206 -9.50 -0.18 11.63
C SER A 206 -10.43 -0.22 10.42
N ASP A 207 -10.56 -1.38 9.77
CA ASP A 207 -11.47 -1.71 8.68
C ASP A 207 -11.52 -3.25 8.54
N ASP A 208 -12.24 -3.77 7.54
CA ASP A 208 -12.37 -5.22 7.31
C ASP A 208 -10.99 -5.85 7.04
N HIS A 209 -10.60 -6.80 7.89
CA HIS A 209 -9.27 -7.43 7.89
C HIS A 209 -8.11 -6.42 7.84
N ARG A 210 -8.22 -5.30 8.58
CA ARG A 210 -7.20 -4.26 8.70
C ARG A 210 -7.05 -3.79 10.15
N THR A 211 -5.81 -3.45 10.55
CA THR A 211 -5.52 -2.92 11.89
C THR A 211 -4.31 -1.98 11.87
N LEU A 212 -4.29 -1.04 12.80
CA LEU A 212 -3.14 -0.15 13.03
C LEU A 212 -2.09 -0.78 13.96
N GLU A 213 -2.39 -1.94 14.55
CA GLU A 213 -1.47 -2.68 15.41
C GLU A 213 -0.35 -3.31 14.58
N LYS A 214 0.80 -2.65 14.51
CA LYS A 214 1.95 -3.06 13.67
C LYS A 214 2.48 -4.48 13.97
N GLU A 215 2.19 -5.01 15.16
CA GLU A 215 2.53 -6.38 15.54
C GLU A 215 1.55 -7.43 14.96
N LYS A 216 0.44 -7.00 14.35
CA LYS A 216 -0.63 -7.87 13.87
C LYS A 216 -1.01 -7.63 12.41
N ASN A 217 -0.31 -6.72 11.74
CA ASN A 217 -0.53 -6.37 10.33
C ASN A 217 0.71 -6.67 9.46
N MET A 218 0.72 -6.16 8.21
CA MET A 218 1.80 -6.42 7.26
C MET A 218 3.17 -5.97 7.74
N ILE A 219 3.24 -4.98 8.63
CA ILE A 219 4.52 -4.54 9.20
C ILE A 219 5.21 -5.69 9.94
N ARG A 220 4.46 -6.51 10.69
CA ARG A 220 5.04 -7.68 11.38
C ARG A 220 5.60 -8.71 10.42
N VAL A 221 4.93 -8.90 9.28
CA VAL A 221 5.43 -9.79 8.21
C VAL A 221 6.72 -9.25 7.60
N GLY A 222 6.77 -7.95 7.31
CA GLY A 222 7.98 -7.27 6.85
C GLY A 222 9.15 -7.36 7.83
N ASP A 223 8.89 -7.26 9.14
CA ASP A 223 9.92 -7.46 10.18
C ASP A 223 10.56 -8.85 10.09
N GLU A 224 9.74 -9.89 9.85
CA GLU A 224 10.25 -11.26 9.73
C GLU A 224 11.08 -11.45 8.45
N ILE A 225 10.63 -10.89 7.31
CA ILE A 225 11.39 -10.89 6.06
C ILE A 225 12.72 -10.16 6.26
N ALA A 226 12.69 -8.95 6.84
CA ALA A 226 13.88 -8.14 7.09
C ALA A 226 14.91 -8.88 7.94
N ARG A 227 14.44 -9.56 9.01
CA ARG A 227 15.30 -10.36 9.88
C ARG A 227 16.01 -11.48 9.10
N VAL A 228 15.28 -12.28 8.33
CA VAL A 228 15.85 -13.42 7.58
C VAL A 228 16.82 -12.95 6.51
N LEU A 229 16.48 -11.87 5.77
CA LEU A 229 17.36 -11.30 4.75
C LEU A 229 18.66 -10.74 5.35
N THR A 230 18.55 -10.07 6.51
CA THR A 230 19.72 -9.55 7.24
C THR A 230 20.60 -10.68 7.75
N ASP A 231 20.01 -11.74 8.31
CA ASP A 231 20.73 -12.92 8.76
C ASP A 231 21.45 -13.64 7.58
N ALA A 232 20.92 -13.52 6.37
CA ALA A 232 21.55 -14.04 5.13
C ALA A 232 22.67 -13.12 4.59
N GLY A 233 22.89 -11.93 5.16
CA GLY A 233 23.97 -11.01 4.80
C GLY A 233 23.56 -9.87 3.87
N LEU A 234 22.27 -9.68 3.58
CA LEU A 234 21.76 -8.54 2.81
C LEU A 234 21.60 -7.32 3.71
N GLY A 235 21.93 -6.14 3.19
CA GLY A 235 21.60 -4.86 3.81
C GLY A 235 20.14 -4.51 3.54
N VAL A 236 19.33 -4.46 4.60
CA VAL A 236 17.88 -4.28 4.50
C VAL A 236 17.44 -3.00 5.19
N LEU A 237 16.62 -2.21 4.51
CA LEU A 237 15.80 -1.15 5.09
C LEU A 237 14.35 -1.63 5.13
N HIS A 238 13.67 -1.43 6.25
CA HIS A 238 12.26 -1.73 6.38
C HIS A 238 11.49 -0.46 6.73
N ASP A 239 10.73 0.04 5.79
CA ASP A 239 9.81 1.14 6.01
C ASP A 239 8.52 0.63 6.67
N ARG A 240 8.24 1.15 7.86
CA ARG A 240 7.13 0.72 8.72
C ARG A 240 5.98 1.72 8.71
N GLU A 241 5.91 2.61 7.71
CA GLU A 241 4.83 3.59 7.57
C GLU A 241 3.55 2.92 7.03
N LEU A 242 2.38 3.45 7.43
CA LEU A 242 1.07 2.94 7.00
C LEU A 242 0.51 3.87 5.92
N TYR A 243 0.80 3.59 4.66
CA TYR A 243 0.45 4.45 3.52
C TYR A 243 -1.04 4.43 3.18
N ASP A 244 -1.77 3.41 3.59
CA ASP A 244 -3.20 3.23 3.38
C ASP A 244 -4.08 3.80 4.51
N TYR A 245 -3.49 4.46 5.49
CA TYR A 245 -4.22 5.10 6.58
C TYR A 245 -3.87 6.60 6.70
N PRO A 246 -4.81 7.51 7.01
CA PRO A 246 -6.25 7.26 7.22
C PRO A 246 -7.05 7.12 5.92
N ASN A 247 -6.44 7.32 4.77
CA ASN A 247 -7.07 7.23 3.46
C ASN A 247 -6.47 6.08 2.66
N TYR A 248 -7.30 5.12 2.29
CA TYR A 248 -6.89 4.00 1.44
C TYR A 248 -6.48 4.50 0.04
N SER A 249 -7.34 5.31 -0.59
CA SER A 249 -7.06 5.89 -1.90
C SER A 249 -5.78 6.73 -1.91
N GLY A 250 -4.96 6.55 -2.94
CA GLY A 250 -3.65 7.23 -3.09
C GLY A 250 -2.52 6.62 -2.26
N ALA A 251 -2.69 5.43 -1.68
CA ALA A 251 -1.64 4.72 -0.95
C ALA A 251 -0.39 4.49 -1.82
N TYR A 252 -0.57 4.08 -3.08
CA TYR A 252 0.52 3.88 -4.04
C TYR A 252 1.32 5.16 -4.33
N ASN A 253 0.68 6.32 -4.40
CA ASN A 253 1.41 7.59 -4.60
C ASN A 253 2.25 7.95 -3.38
N ARG A 254 1.72 7.70 -2.17
CA ARG A 254 2.45 7.97 -0.92
C ARG A 254 3.63 7.02 -0.74
N SER A 255 3.45 5.73 -0.99
CA SER A 255 4.55 4.76 -0.94
C SER A 255 5.59 5.02 -2.04
N LEU A 256 5.18 5.44 -3.25
CA LEU A 256 6.11 5.82 -4.32
C LEU A 256 7.03 6.97 -3.89
N ALA A 257 6.47 8.03 -3.33
CA ALA A 257 7.25 9.18 -2.85
C ALA A 257 8.29 8.76 -1.79
N ALA A 258 7.92 7.84 -0.88
CA ALA A 258 8.85 7.29 0.09
C ALA A 258 9.94 6.44 -0.57
N ILE A 259 9.59 5.54 -1.48
CA ILE A 259 10.54 4.71 -2.23
C ILE A 259 11.56 5.59 -2.97
N GLU A 260 11.10 6.63 -3.67
CA GLU A 260 11.98 7.57 -4.39
C GLU A 260 12.93 8.31 -3.44
N LYS A 261 12.47 8.72 -2.26
CA LYS A 261 13.29 9.32 -1.23
C LYS A 261 14.38 8.35 -0.72
N TYR A 262 14.02 7.10 -0.40
CA TYR A 262 14.98 6.07 0.01
C TYR A 262 16.02 5.82 -1.07
N ARG A 263 15.62 5.72 -2.33
CA ARG A 263 16.54 5.50 -3.45
C ARG A 263 17.47 6.68 -3.71
N ALA A 264 17.01 7.90 -3.46
CA ALA A 264 17.87 9.09 -3.57
C ALA A 264 18.93 9.10 -2.46
N GLU A 265 18.61 8.62 -1.25
CA GLU A 265 19.51 8.51 -0.11
C GLU A 265 20.46 7.31 -0.22
N TYR A 266 19.93 6.18 -0.72
CA TYR A 266 20.65 4.91 -0.85
C TYR A 266 20.63 4.41 -2.30
N PRO A 267 21.54 4.87 -3.17
CA PRO A 267 21.58 4.45 -4.59
C PRO A 267 21.85 2.97 -4.82
N SER A 268 22.30 2.25 -3.78
CA SER A 268 22.50 0.79 -3.79
C SER A 268 21.20 -0.01 -3.71
N LEU A 269 20.07 0.63 -3.40
CA LEU A 269 18.77 -0.06 -3.34
C LEU A 269 18.36 -0.54 -4.73
N LEU A 270 18.42 -1.84 -4.93
CA LEU A 270 18.02 -2.53 -6.15
C LEU A 270 16.69 -3.26 -5.96
N TYR A 271 16.51 -3.93 -4.83
CA TYR A 271 15.33 -4.73 -4.54
C TYR A 271 14.34 -3.93 -3.72
N ILE A 272 13.14 -3.69 -4.28
CA ILE A 272 12.02 -3.07 -3.59
C ILE A 272 10.93 -4.12 -3.43
N LEU A 273 10.68 -4.53 -2.19
CA LEU A 273 9.69 -5.54 -1.87
C LEU A 273 8.46 -4.87 -1.26
N ASP A 274 7.39 -4.76 -2.05
CA ASP A 274 6.08 -4.31 -1.56
C ASP A 274 5.31 -5.53 -1.08
N VAL A 275 5.16 -5.64 0.24
CA VAL A 275 4.67 -6.86 0.91
C VAL A 275 3.23 -6.68 1.34
N HIS A 276 2.35 -7.51 0.81
CA HIS A 276 0.91 -7.52 0.93
C HIS A 276 0.38 -8.87 1.40
N ARG A 277 -0.91 -8.97 1.62
CA ARG A 277 -1.66 -10.21 1.69
C ARG A 277 -2.84 -10.16 0.72
N ASP A 278 -3.15 -11.29 0.10
CA ASP A 278 -4.26 -11.43 -0.84
C ASP A 278 -5.63 -11.57 -0.12
N ALA A 279 -6.71 -11.44 -0.88
CA ALA A 279 -8.05 -11.78 -0.45
C ALA A 279 -8.60 -12.89 -1.36
N VAL A 280 -8.76 -14.09 -0.83
CA VAL A 280 -9.29 -15.24 -1.57
C VAL A 280 -10.60 -15.68 -0.93
N ALA A 281 -11.68 -15.61 -1.70
CA ALA A 281 -13.00 -16.00 -1.25
C ALA A 281 -13.69 -16.89 -2.29
N ASP A 282 -14.72 -17.63 -1.83
CA ASP A 282 -15.62 -18.33 -2.74
C ASP A 282 -16.68 -17.38 -3.33
N SER A 283 -17.54 -17.93 -4.16
CA SER A 283 -18.64 -17.18 -4.80
C SER A 283 -19.68 -16.64 -3.79
N GLU A 284 -19.66 -17.12 -2.54
CA GLU A 284 -20.54 -16.68 -1.44
C GLU A 284 -19.85 -15.62 -0.57
N GLY A 285 -18.57 -15.30 -0.83
CA GLY A 285 -17.79 -14.34 -0.08
C GLY A 285 -17.12 -14.93 1.18
N ASN A 286 -17.08 -16.25 1.35
CA ASN A 286 -16.40 -16.87 2.46
C ASN A 286 -14.89 -16.91 2.20
N ASN A 287 -14.10 -16.38 3.12
CA ASN A 287 -12.65 -16.40 3.03
C ASN A 287 -12.09 -17.84 3.15
N TYR A 288 -10.99 -18.07 2.42
CA TYR A 288 -10.19 -19.27 2.52
C TYR A 288 -8.78 -18.92 2.93
N LYS A 289 -8.18 -19.79 3.77
CA LYS A 289 -6.73 -19.78 3.94
C LYS A 289 -6.06 -20.73 2.96
N LEU A 290 -4.97 -20.26 2.40
CA LEU A 290 -4.18 -21.04 1.46
C LEU A 290 -2.90 -21.52 2.13
N LEU A 291 -2.66 -22.83 2.09
CA LEU A 291 -1.53 -23.47 2.78
C LEU A 291 -0.62 -24.22 1.82
N CYS A 292 0.68 -24.15 2.07
CA CYS A 292 1.69 -24.96 1.43
C CYS A 292 1.52 -26.44 1.87
N ALA A 293 1.55 -27.38 0.94
CA ALA A 293 1.38 -28.78 1.29
C ALA A 293 2.65 -29.40 1.88
N GLU A 294 3.82 -28.96 1.42
CA GLU A 294 5.13 -29.43 1.88
C GLU A 294 5.49 -28.86 3.25
N GLU A 295 5.00 -27.63 3.57
CA GLU A 295 5.18 -26.96 4.86
C GLU A 295 3.82 -26.49 5.38
N PRO A 296 3.09 -27.38 6.02
CA PRO A 296 1.66 -27.17 6.33
C PRO A 296 1.35 -26.07 7.35
N GLY A 297 2.35 -25.51 8.00
CA GLY A 297 2.23 -24.33 8.85
C GLY A 297 2.51 -23.02 8.11
N ALA A 298 2.80 -23.06 6.80
CA ALA A 298 3.09 -21.89 5.99
C ALA A 298 1.95 -21.59 5.02
N ALA A 299 1.59 -20.31 4.89
CA ALA A 299 0.67 -19.83 3.88
C ALA A 299 1.26 -19.98 2.48
N GLN A 300 0.42 -20.09 1.43
CA GLN A 300 0.89 -19.95 0.04
C GLN A 300 1.17 -18.49 -0.27
N LEU A 301 2.09 -18.27 -1.20
CA LEU A 301 2.55 -16.96 -1.66
C LEU A 301 2.17 -16.73 -3.13
N GLU A 302 2.10 -15.46 -3.55
CA GLU A 302 1.93 -15.09 -4.96
C GLU A 302 2.76 -13.86 -5.29
N PHE A 303 3.40 -13.87 -6.47
CA PHE A 303 3.93 -12.65 -7.05
C PHE A 303 2.89 -11.98 -7.95
N VAL A 304 2.68 -10.69 -7.73
CA VAL A 304 1.90 -9.83 -8.63
C VAL A 304 2.86 -8.91 -9.37
N ILE A 305 2.88 -9.01 -10.69
CA ILE A 305 3.76 -8.21 -11.54
C ILE A 305 2.93 -7.19 -12.30
N GLY A 306 3.26 -5.94 -12.10
CA GLY A 306 2.69 -4.83 -12.82
C GLY A 306 3.20 -4.76 -14.26
N SER A 307 2.43 -4.12 -15.14
CA SER A 307 2.82 -3.93 -16.53
C SER A 307 2.38 -2.58 -17.07
N SER A 308 2.75 -2.27 -18.32
CA SER A 308 2.25 -1.09 -19.04
C SER A 308 0.80 -1.22 -19.55
N GLY A 309 0.10 -2.31 -19.21
CA GLY A 309 -1.24 -2.61 -19.73
C GLY A 309 -2.32 -1.59 -19.37
N GLY A 310 -2.15 -0.83 -18.29
CA GLY A 310 -3.01 0.25 -17.83
C GLY A 310 -2.76 1.61 -18.49
N GLY A 311 -1.72 1.71 -19.32
CA GLY A 311 -1.37 2.94 -20.06
C GLY A 311 -0.30 3.79 -19.40
N LEU A 312 0.14 3.46 -18.19
CA LEU A 312 1.32 4.06 -17.55
C LEU A 312 2.59 3.35 -18.00
N GLU A 313 3.69 4.10 -18.16
CA GLU A 313 4.95 3.52 -18.62
C GLU A 313 5.58 2.61 -17.56
N HIS A 314 5.86 1.38 -17.94
CA HIS A 314 6.65 0.41 -17.21
C HIS A 314 7.41 -0.47 -18.21
N PRO A 315 8.45 0.07 -18.87
CA PRO A 315 9.11 -0.61 -19.98
C PRO A 315 9.79 -1.92 -19.54
N ASP A 316 10.35 -1.94 -18.35
CA ASP A 316 11.20 -3.03 -17.83
C ASP A 316 10.43 -4.08 -17.00
N TRP A 317 9.09 -4.09 -17.02
CA TRP A 317 8.28 -5.00 -16.21
C TRP A 317 8.62 -6.49 -16.43
N ARG A 318 9.16 -6.85 -17.61
CA ARG A 318 9.61 -8.21 -17.87
C ARG A 318 10.86 -8.60 -17.08
N GLU A 319 11.70 -7.64 -16.71
CA GLU A 319 12.85 -7.89 -15.84
C GLU A 319 12.40 -8.18 -14.40
N ASN A 320 11.38 -7.47 -13.91
CA ASN A 320 10.75 -7.78 -12.63
C ASN A 320 10.13 -9.19 -12.66
N LEU A 321 9.44 -9.54 -13.74
CA LEU A 321 8.87 -10.88 -13.94
C LEU A 321 9.94 -11.96 -13.99
N LYS A 322 11.09 -11.73 -14.64
CA LYS A 322 12.21 -12.68 -14.65
C LYS A 322 12.76 -12.93 -13.25
N LEU A 323 12.91 -11.86 -12.44
CA LEU A 323 13.35 -12.01 -11.05
C LEU A 323 12.32 -12.81 -10.23
N ALA A 324 11.03 -12.52 -10.36
CA ALA A 324 9.98 -13.29 -9.71
C ALA A 324 10.02 -14.76 -10.10
N CYS A 325 10.20 -15.07 -11.39
CA CYS A 325 10.33 -16.45 -11.87
C CYS A 325 11.58 -17.15 -11.31
N ALA A 326 12.72 -16.45 -11.24
CA ALA A 326 13.95 -17.02 -10.69
C ALA A 326 13.78 -17.37 -9.20
N VAL A 327 13.21 -16.46 -8.40
CA VAL A 327 12.91 -16.73 -6.98
C VAL A 327 11.91 -17.88 -6.84
N GLN A 328 10.85 -17.91 -7.66
CA GLN A 328 9.86 -18.97 -7.61
C GLN A 328 10.45 -20.35 -7.98
N GLU A 329 11.35 -20.43 -8.97
CA GLU A 329 12.06 -21.67 -9.30
C GLU A 329 12.94 -22.18 -8.14
N THR A 330 13.65 -21.28 -7.47
CA THR A 330 14.44 -21.61 -6.27
C THR A 330 13.55 -22.20 -5.17
N LEU A 331 12.39 -21.58 -4.93
CA LEU A 331 11.41 -22.04 -3.94
C LEU A 331 10.74 -23.35 -4.35
N TYR A 332 10.40 -23.50 -5.64
CA TYR A 332 9.75 -24.70 -6.18
C TYR A 332 10.59 -25.96 -5.96
N ALA A 333 11.90 -25.85 -6.05
CA ALA A 333 12.79 -26.99 -5.83
C ALA A 333 12.65 -27.64 -4.44
N LYS A 334 12.21 -26.87 -3.43
CA LYS A 334 12.05 -27.31 -2.04
C LYS A 334 10.56 -27.43 -1.63
N TYR A 335 9.74 -26.52 -2.14
CA TYR A 335 8.34 -26.36 -1.75
C TYR A 335 7.46 -26.13 -3.00
N PRO A 336 7.16 -27.19 -3.78
CA PRO A 336 6.45 -27.08 -5.05
C PRO A 336 5.07 -26.41 -4.98
N THR A 337 4.44 -26.36 -3.83
CA THR A 337 3.14 -25.73 -3.64
C THR A 337 3.18 -24.44 -2.85
N LEU A 338 4.34 -23.95 -2.46
CA LEU A 338 4.45 -22.69 -1.70
C LEU A 338 3.99 -21.50 -2.54
N MET A 339 4.42 -21.46 -3.80
CA MET A 339 4.11 -20.37 -4.70
C MET A 339 2.90 -20.72 -5.58
N ARG A 340 1.94 -19.81 -5.63
CA ARG A 340 0.87 -19.82 -6.63
C ARG A 340 1.41 -19.34 -7.98
N PRO A 341 0.65 -19.46 -9.08
CA PRO A 341 1.04 -18.85 -10.35
C PRO A 341 1.34 -17.35 -10.19
N VAL A 342 2.39 -16.89 -10.87
CA VAL A 342 2.64 -15.44 -10.96
C VAL A 342 1.50 -14.78 -11.71
N THR A 343 0.96 -13.69 -11.21
CA THR A 343 -0.09 -12.93 -11.90
C THR A 343 0.47 -11.63 -12.48
N VAL A 344 0.28 -11.41 -13.80
CA VAL A 344 0.64 -10.14 -14.47
C VAL A 344 -0.60 -9.27 -14.62
N ARG A 345 -0.57 -8.06 -14.06
CA ARG A 345 -1.68 -7.10 -14.01
C ARG A 345 -1.42 -5.87 -14.88
N ASN A 346 -2.46 -5.06 -15.11
CA ASN A 346 -2.35 -3.82 -15.89
C ASN A 346 -1.70 -2.67 -15.11
N SER A 347 -1.89 -2.59 -13.80
CA SER A 347 -1.32 -1.55 -12.92
C SER A 347 0.18 -1.75 -12.72
N ARG A 348 0.92 -0.66 -12.43
CA ARG A 348 2.39 -0.70 -12.25
C ARG A 348 2.85 -1.17 -10.87
N TYR A 349 2.05 -0.90 -9.83
CA TYR A 349 2.37 -1.21 -8.43
C TYR A 349 3.74 -0.68 -7.98
N ASN A 350 4.11 0.53 -8.41
CA ASN A 350 5.43 1.15 -8.17
C ASN A 350 6.64 0.33 -8.62
N GLN A 351 6.44 -0.78 -9.36
CA GLN A 351 7.53 -1.67 -9.77
C GLN A 351 8.41 -1.08 -10.88
N GLN A 352 7.99 0.01 -11.53
CA GLN A 352 8.79 0.73 -12.52
C GLN A 352 10.04 1.40 -11.92
N VAL A 353 10.16 1.48 -10.59
CA VAL A 353 11.28 2.19 -9.93
C VAL A 353 12.61 1.44 -10.04
N THR A 354 12.60 0.11 -10.06
CA THR A 354 13.79 -0.71 -10.32
C THR A 354 13.43 -2.02 -11.02
N THR A 355 14.38 -2.64 -11.70
CA THR A 355 14.23 -3.99 -12.27
C THR A 355 14.19 -5.09 -11.19
N GLY A 356 14.48 -4.76 -9.94
CA GLY A 356 14.38 -5.64 -8.77
C GLY A 356 13.14 -5.40 -7.90
N SER A 357 12.17 -4.61 -8.38
CA SER A 357 10.93 -4.36 -7.64
C SER A 357 9.95 -5.52 -7.78
N LEU A 358 9.42 -6.01 -6.66
CA LEU A 358 8.44 -7.10 -6.59
C LEU A 358 7.30 -6.73 -5.65
N LEU A 359 6.08 -7.11 -6.00
CA LEU A 359 4.96 -7.18 -5.07
C LEU A 359 4.71 -8.65 -4.73
N ILE A 360 4.65 -8.95 -3.45
CA ILE A 360 4.40 -10.30 -2.95
C ILE A 360 3.20 -10.33 -2.01
N GLU A 361 2.27 -11.22 -2.33
CA GLU A 361 1.15 -11.59 -1.48
C GLU A 361 1.58 -12.71 -0.53
N VAL A 362 1.59 -12.44 0.76
CA VAL A 362 1.97 -13.41 1.80
C VAL A 362 0.71 -13.97 2.43
N GLY A 363 0.21 -15.06 1.88
CA GLY A 363 -1.05 -15.66 2.29
C GLY A 363 -2.27 -14.84 1.87
N THR A 364 -3.37 -15.06 2.56
CA THR A 364 -4.66 -14.41 2.33
C THR A 364 -5.24 -13.88 3.64
N ALA A 365 -6.26 -13.03 3.58
CA ALA A 365 -6.98 -12.55 4.76
C ALA A 365 -7.49 -13.70 5.65
N GLY A 366 -7.76 -14.88 5.08
CA GLY A 366 -8.20 -16.06 5.82
C GLY A 366 -7.09 -16.79 6.57
N ASN A 367 -5.81 -16.57 6.23
CA ASN A 367 -4.70 -17.18 6.96
C ASN A 367 -4.57 -16.58 8.37
N SER A 368 -3.86 -17.28 9.26
CA SER A 368 -3.37 -16.70 10.51
C SER A 368 -2.05 -15.96 10.30
N LEU A 369 -1.72 -15.04 11.21
CA LEU A 369 -0.43 -14.35 11.18
C LEU A 369 0.75 -15.33 11.28
N ASP A 370 0.64 -16.39 12.09
CA ASP A 370 1.71 -17.40 12.23
C ASP A 370 1.98 -18.15 10.92
N GLU A 371 0.92 -18.49 10.16
CA GLU A 371 1.03 -19.09 8.83
C GLU A 371 1.72 -18.15 7.84
N ALA A 372 1.41 -16.85 7.92
CA ALA A 372 2.06 -15.83 7.10
C ALA A 372 3.53 -15.63 7.49
N LEU A 373 3.86 -15.59 8.78
CA LEU A 373 5.24 -15.50 9.26
C LEU A 373 6.10 -16.72 8.85
N ALA A 374 5.50 -17.92 8.87
CA ALA A 374 6.18 -19.12 8.36
C ALA A 374 6.48 -19.01 6.86
N ALA A 375 5.50 -18.55 6.06
CA ALA A 375 5.69 -18.32 4.63
C ALA A 375 6.71 -17.22 4.34
N ALA A 376 6.69 -16.13 5.11
CA ALA A 376 7.64 -15.02 5.03
C ALA A 376 9.09 -15.49 5.21
N ARG A 377 9.35 -16.41 6.15
CA ARG A 377 10.67 -17.01 6.36
C ARG A 377 11.14 -17.81 5.16
N LEU A 378 10.25 -18.63 4.59
CA LEU A 378 10.57 -19.44 3.40
C LEU A 378 10.85 -18.56 2.19
N PHE A 379 10.01 -17.54 1.97
CA PHE A 379 10.21 -16.55 0.92
C PHE A 379 11.56 -15.87 1.05
N ALA A 380 11.85 -15.27 2.21
CA ALA A 380 13.06 -14.51 2.42
C ALA A 380 14.33 -15.37 2.24
N ALA A 381 14.31 -16.64 2.71
CA ALA A 381 15.40 -17.56 2.50
C ALA A 381 15.61 -17.88 1.00
N GLY A 382 14.54 -18.18 0.25
CA GLY A 382 14.62 -18.46 -1.18
C GLY A 382 15.01 -17.23 -2.00
N PHE A 383 14.52 -16.03 -1.62
CA PHE A 383 14.93 -14.79 -2.23
C PHE A 383 16.44 -14.54 -2.04
N ALA A 384 16.94 -14.63 -0.80
CA ALA A 384 18.36 -14.46 -0.51
C ALA A 384 19.23 -15.48 -1.27
N GLU A 385 18.82 -16.76 -1.32
CA GLU A 385 19.51 -17.79 -2.09
C GLU A 385 19.58 -17.43 -3.58
N THR A 386 18.53 -16.84 -4.14
CA THR A 386 18.48 -16.46 -5.56
C THR A 386 19.38 -15.27 -5.89
N VAL A 387 19.40 -14.24 -5.03
CA VAL A 387 20.11 -12.98 -5.33
C VAL A 387 21.56 -12.95 -4.85
N LEU A 388 21.97 -13.93 -4.02
CA LEU A 388 23.34 -14.09 -3.55
C LEU A 388 24.09 -15.24 -4.29
N ALA A 389 23.39 -15.98 -5.18
CA ALA A 389 23.99 -17.05 -6.01
C ALA A 389 24.84 -16.46 -7.12
#